data_4ec6a100de23a03d1291ee4d586e0d1a
#
_entry.id   4ec6a100de23a03d1291ee4d586e0d1a
#
_cell.length_a   1.000
_cell.length_b   1.000
_cell.length_c   1.000
_cell.angle_alpha   90.00
_cell.angle_beta   90.00
_cell.angle_gamma   90.00
#
_symmetry.space_group_name_H-M   'P 1'
#
loop_
_entity.id
_entity.type
_entity.pdbx_description
1 polymer ?
#
loop_
_entity_poly.entity_id
_entity_poly.type
_entity_poly.pdbx_seq_one_letter_code
_entity_poly.pdbx_strand_id
1 'polypeptide(L)'
;MTRATAAQEGPAGPLGDPDSREAKPAPDPPPEAGSTRERILDVALDLFIEKGFDGTSLREIAEKLGFTKAALYYHYASKDDILMALHMRIHDVGREGLKQLTDGPISLATWESLVDTVLGQMLAQRKLFLMHERNQAALEKLHRKDHDAEHDDIQQRFRQILADPAISLRDRVRMASSFGAVFSVLFMAGDAFEGTTTQELGGLLRQTVHDILAP
;
A
#
# COMPACT_ATOMS: atom_id res chain seq x y z
N MET A 1 -78.55 -27.88 60.50
CA MET A 1 -78.45 -28.96 59.51
C MET A 1 -78.32 -28.28 58.14
N THR A 2 -77.19 -28.27 57.50
CA THR A 2 -77.11 -28.34 56.06
C THR A 2 -75.61 -28.21 55.67
N ARG A 3 -75.10 -29.16 54.92
CA ARG A 3 -73.70 -29.35 54.50
C ARG A 3 -73.29 -28.32 53.47
N ALA A 4 -72.10 -27.80 53.69
CA ALA A 4 -71.34 -27.08 52.68
C ALA A 4 -70.63 -28.05 51.72
N THR A 5 -70.75 -27.80 50.42
CA THR A 5 -70.02 -28.52 49.35
C THR A 5 -68.83 -27.70 48.97
N ALA A 6 -67.64 -28.27 49.13
CA ALA A 6 -66.38 -27.67 48.73
C ALA A 6 -66.18 -27.80 47.20
N ALA A 7 -65.87 -26.70 46.50
CA ALA A 7 -65.44 -26.69 45.13
C ALA A 7 -63.93 -26.76 45.13
N GLN A 8 -63.35 -27.72 44.35
CA GLN A 8 -61.90 -27.87 44.12
C GLN A 8 -61.48 -26.90 43.04
N GLU A 9 -60.57 -26.02 43.40
CA GLU A 9 -59.82 -25.23 42.46
C GLU A 9 -58.60 -26.05 41.95
N GLY A 10 -58.52 -26.22 40.63
CA GLY A 10 -57.32 -26.81 39.93
C GLY A 10 -56.20 -25.83 39.85
N PRO A 11 -54.90 -26.28 39.71
CA PRO A 11 -53.78 -25.41 39.71
C PRO A 11 -53.67 -24.66 38.36
N ALA A 12 -53.47 -23.33 38.43
CA ALA A 12 -53.18 -22.46 37.29
C ALA A 12 -51.79 -22.79 36.77
N GLY A 13 -51.68 -23.05 35.45
CA GLY A 13 -50.43 -23.20 34.75
C GLY A 13 -49.64 -21.86 34.70
N PRO A 14 -48.32 -21.92 34.56
CA PRO A 14 -47.51 -20.71 34.54
C PRO A 14 -47.83 -19.87 33.29
N LEU A 15 -48.08 -18.59 33.49
CA LEU A 15 -48.20 -17.57 32.45
C LEU A 15 -46.83 -17.44 31.74
N GLY A 16 -46.81 -17.71 30.43
CA GLY A 16 -45.65 -17.49 29.59
C GLY A 16 -45.27 -16.02 29.60
N ASP A 17 -44.01 -15.76 29.85
CA ASP A 17 -43.37 -14.43 29.83
C ASP A 17 -43.46 -13.87 28.40
N PRO A 18 -44.11 -12.73 28.12
CA PRO A 18 -44.23 -12.18 26.76
C PRO A 18 -42.99 -11.47 26.24
N ASP A 19 -41.82 -11.53 26.95
CA ASP A 19 -40.63 -10.78 26.60
C ASP A 19 -39.46 -11.63 26.13
N SER A 20 -39.73 -12.86 25.63
CA SER A 20 -38.71 -13.63 24.87
C SER A 20 -38.60 -13.09 23.46
N ARG A 21 -38.17 -11.83 23.32
CA ARG A 21 -37.63 -11.35 22.05
C ARG A 21 -36.27 -12.01 21.86
N GLU A 22 -36.20 -12.97 20.95
CA GLU A 22 -34.92 -13.48 20.44
C GLU A 22 -34.03 -12.28 20.08
N ALA A 23 -33.00 -12.08 20.85
CA ALA A 23 -31.98 -11.06 20.56
C ALA A 23 -31.40 -11.41 19.19
N LYS A 24 -31.64 -10.54 18.22
CA LYS A 24 -30.99 -10.59 16.91
C LYS A 24 -29.46 -10.70 17.16
N PRO A 25 -28.76 -11.68 16.57
CA PRO A 25 -27.30 -11.82 16.78
C PRO A 25 -26.65 -10.48 16.49
N ALA A 26 -25.78 -10.07 17.41
CA ALA A 26 -24.99 -8.85 17.22
C ALA A 26 -24.26 -8.96 15.86
N PRO A 27 -24.19 -7.89 15.06
CA PRO A 27 -23.43 -7.92 13.83
C PRO A 27 -21.98 -8.30 14.17
N ASP A 28 -21.40 -9.18 13.34
CA ASP A 28 -19.99 -9.58 13.48
C ASP A 28 -19.11 -8.33 13.68
N PRO A 29 -18.10 -8.37 14.57
CA PRO A 29 -17.21 -7.27 14.76
C PRO A 29 -16.60 -6.89 13.40
N PRO A 30 -16.49 -5.59 13.06
CA PRO A 30 -15.89 -5.18 11.80
C PRO A 30 -14.48 -5.77 11.71
N PRO A 31 -14.08 -6.31 10.54
CA PRO A 31 -12.73 -6.82 10.33
C PRO A 31 -11.73 -5.73 10.74
N GLU A 32 -10.63 -6.14 11.33
CA GLU A 32 -9.60 -5.22 11.88
C GLU A 32 -9.38 -4.04 10.93
N ALA A 33 -9.40 -2.81 11.45
CA ALA A 33 -9.43 -1.58 10.64
C ALA A 33 -8.25 -1.51 9.63
N GLY A 34 -7.11 -2.14 9.94
CA GLY A 34 -5.97 -2.31 9.03
C GLY A 34 -6.29 -3.16 7.82
N SER A 35 -6.94 -4.31 7.98
CA SER A 35 -7.28 -5.22 6.88
C SER A 35 -8.29 -4.61 5.89
N THR A 36 -9.23 -3.81 6.37
CA THR A 36 -10.23 -3.14 5.53
C THR A 36 -9.60 -1.99 4.72
N ARG A 37 -8.73 -1.19 5.33
CA ARG A 37 -8.00 -0.13 4.61
C ARG A 37 -7.12 -0.71 3.51
N GLU A 38 -6.41 -1.81 3.79
CA GLU A 38 -5.60 -2.52 2.81
C GLU A 38 -6.45 -3.01 1.63
N ARG A 39 -7.58 -3.67 1.89
CA ARG A 39 -8.49 -4.13 0.83
C ARG A 39 -9.01 -3.00 -0.05
N ILE A 40 -9.29 -1.83 0.53
CA ILE A 40 -9.69 -0.63 -0.23
C ILE A 40 -8.56 -0.19 -1.16
N LEU A 41 -7.32 -0.13 -0.65
CA LEU A 41 -6.16 0.26 -1.45
C LEU A 41 -5.88 -0.74 -2.58
N ASP A 42 -6.00 -2.04 -2.35
CA ASP A 42 -5.76 -3.06 -3.36
C ASP A 42 -6.78 -2.97 -4.52
N VAL A 43 -8.07 -2.81 -4.20
CA VAL A 43 -9.12 -2.64 -5.22
C VAL A 43 -8.96 -1.31 -5.97
N ALA A 44 -8.62 -0.23 -5.26
CA ALA A 44 -8.38 1.06 -5.88
C ALA A 44 -7.14 1.04 -6.79
N LEU A 45 -6.07 0.36 -6.38
CA LEU A 45 -4.85 0.17 -7.15
C LEU A 45 -5.17 -0.48 -8.52
N ASP A 46 -5.91 -1.58 -8.53
CA ASP A 46 -6.29 -2.27 -9.75
C ASP A 46 -7.15 -1.37 -10.67
N LEU A 47 -8.11 -0.63 -10.11
CA LEU A 47 -8.95 0.30 -10.87
C LEU A 47 -8.17 1.49 -11.42
N PHE A 48 -7.23 2.06 -10.66
CA PHE A 48 -6.40 3.17 -11.12
C PHE A 48 -5.42 2.75 -12.22
N ILE A 49 -4.97 1.49 -12.22
CA ILE A 49 -4.18 0.92 -13.32
C ILE A 49 -5.07 0.71 -14.54
N GLU A 50 -6.27 0.12 -14.37
CA GLU A 50 -7.16 -0.27 -15.48
C GLU A 50 -7.79 0.94 -16.18
N LYS A 51 -8.33 1.90 -15.41
CA LYS A 51 -9.18 2.99 -15.89
C LYS A 51 -8.60 4.39 -15.71
N GLY A 52 -7.47 4.49 -15.01
CA GLY A 52 -6.91 5.75 -14.54
C GLY A 52 -7.66 6.34 -13.35
N PHE A 53 -7.06 7.35 -12.72
CA PHE A 53 -7.63 8.05 -11.58
C PHE A 53 -8.95 8.72 -11.94
N ASP A 54 -9.00 9.49 -13.04
CA ASP A 54 -10.20 10.23 -13.44
C ASP A 54 -11.34 9.29 -13.83
N GLY A 55 -11.05 8.14 -14.43
CA GLY A 55 -12.03 7.13 -14.84
C GLY A 55 -12.58 6.28 -13.71
N THR A 56 -12.06 6.41 -12.48
CA THR A 56 -12.47 5.62 -11.32
C THR A 56 -13.28 6.47 -10.33
N SER A 57 -14.33 5.91 -9.75
CA SER A 57 -15.16 6.56 -8.72
C SER A 57 -15.11 5.80 -7.38
N LEU A 58 -15.29 6.53 -6.25
CA LEU A 58 -15.43 5.92 -4.93
C LEU A 58 -16.59 4.92 -4.85
N ARG A 59 -17.67 5.18 -5.61
CA ARG A 59 -18.81 4.27 -5.69
C ARG A 59 -18.40 2.92 -6.28
N GLU A 60 -17.63 2.93 -7.35
CA GLU A 60 -17.15 1.73 -8.02
C GLU A 60 -16.19 0.92 -7.13
N ILE A 61 -15.30 1.60 -6.39
CA ILE A 61 -14.44 0.94 -5.40
C ILE A 61 -15.29 0.26 -4.32
N ALA A 62 -16.31 0.95 -3.79
CA ALA A 62 -17.22 0.39 -2.80
C ALA A 62 -18.01 -0.81 -3.34
N GLU A 63 -18.53 -0.72 -4.56
CA GLU A 63 -19.28 -1.80 -5.22
C GLU A 63 -18.41 -3.05 -5.42
N LYS A 64 -17.16 -2.91 -5.87
CA LYS A 64 -16.21 -4.03 -5.99
C LYS A 64 -15.89 -4.72 -4.66
N LEU A 65 -15.92 -3.97 -3.57
CA LEU A 65 -15.69 -4.48 -2.21
C LEU A 65 -16.92 -5.07 -1.54
N GLY A 66 -18.13 -4.86 -2.10
CA GLY A 66 -19.37 -5.17 -1.44
C GLY A 66 -19.68 -4.22 -0.26
N PHE A 67 -19.09 -3.03 -0.26
CA PHE A 67 -19.26 -2.02 0.79
C PHE A 67 -20.33 -1.00 0.44
N THR A 68 -20.96 -0.42 1.48
CA THR A 68 -21.74 0.80 1.30
C THR A 68 -20.80 1.99 1.05
N LYS A 69 -21.27 3.02 0.35
CA LYS A 69 -20.52 4.27 0.17
C LYS A 69 -20.12 4.89 1.52
N ALA A 70 -20.99 4.82 2.53
CA ALA A 70 -20.71 5.32 3.87
C ALA A 70 -19.55 4.56 4.56
N ALA A 71 -19.48 3.24 4.39
CA ALA A 71 -18.38 2.44 4.92
C ALA A 71 -17.04 2.80 4.28
N LEU A 72 -17.02 3.10 2.98
CA LEU A 72 -15.80 3.56 2.31
C LEU A 72 -15.36 4.93 2.84
N TYR A 73 -16.29 5.89 2.96
CA TYR A 73 -15.99 7.23 3.48
C TYR A 73 -15.49 7.24 4.93
N TYR A 74 -15.83 6.23 5.73
CA TYR A 74 -15.27 6.06 7.07
C TYR A 74 -13.75 5.84 7.04
N HIS A 75 -13.24 5.17 6.01
CA HIS A 75 -11.81 4.86 5.87
C HIS A 75 -11.02 5.91 5.08
N TYR A 76 -11.63 6.49 4.04
CA TYR A 76 -11.02 7.50 3.17
C TYR A 76 -12.03 8.57 2.83
N ALA A 77 -11.71 9.84 3.13
CA ALA A 77 -12.60 10.97 2.92
C ALA A 77 -12.79 11.31 1.43
N SER A 78 -11.78 10.99 0.59
CA SER A 78 -11.79 11.29 -0.83
C SER A 78 -11.05 10.22 -1.66
N LYS A 79 -11.25 10.24 -2.98
CA LYS A 79 -10.46 9.45 -3.93
C LYS A 79 -9.00 9.89 -3.94
N ASP A 80 -8.76 11.17 -3.72
CA ASP A 80 -7.43 11.78 -3.60
C ASP A 80 -6.66 11.19 -2.41
N ASP A 81 -7.32 10.97 -1.26
CA ASP A 81 -6.69 10.37 -0.09
C ASP A 81 -6.29 8.90 -0.35
N ILE A 82 -7.06 8.17 -1.16
CA ILE A 82 -6.71 6.81 -1.57
C ILE A 82 -5.48 6.83 -2.50
N LEU A 83 -5.47 7.72 -3.51
CA LEU A 83 -4.34 7.84 -4.42
C LEU A 83 -3.07 8.24 -3.69
N MET A 84 -3.17 9.20 -2.76
CA MET A 84 -2.05 9.61 -1.92
C MET A 84 -1.56 8.47 -1.02
N ALA A 85 -2.46 7.70 -0.40
CA ALA A 85 -2.08 6.55 0.42
C ALA A 85 -1.34 5.47 -0.38
N LEU A 86 -1.74 5.23 -1.64
CA LEU A 86 -1.03 4.33 -2.55
C LEU A 86 0.35 4.90 -2.93
N HIS A 87 0.44 6.19 -3.20
CA HIS A 87 1.69 6.84 -3.52
C HIS A 87 2.69 6.81 -2.36
N MET A 88 2.21 7.01 -1.11
CA MET A 88 3.05 6.92 0.09
C MET A 88 3.68 5.54 0.30
N ARG A 89 3.04 4.45 -0.16
CA ARG A 89 3.66 3.12 -0.14
C ARG A 89 4.94 3.03 -1.01
N ILE A 90 5.03 3.83 -2.07
CA ILE A 90 6.25 3.92 -2.90
C ILE A 90 7.39 4.53 -2.08
N HIS A 91 7.09 5.57 -1.29
CA HIS A 91 8.09 6.19 -0.40
C HIS A 91 8.57 5.24 0.69
N ASP A 92 7.67 4.37 1.21
CA ASP A 92 8.05 3.36 2.19
C ASP A 92 9.11 2.39 1.65
N VAL A 93 9.03 2.01 0.37
CA VAL A 93 10.07 1.19 -0.31
C VAL A 93 11.43 1.90 -0.26
N GLY A 94 11.49 3.17 -0.65
CA GLY A 94 12.74 3.96 -0.62
C GLY A 94 13.30 4.13 0.79
N ARG A 95 12.44 4.41 1.75
CA ARG A 95 12.81 4.62 3.16
C ARG A 95 13.36 3.35 3.80
N GLU A 96 12.74 2.20 3.56
CA GLU A 96 13.20 0.93 4.09
C GLU A 96 14.56 0.53 3.52
N GLY A 97 14.77 0.75 2.21
CA GLY A 97 16.07 0.56 1.60
C GLY A 97 17.16 1.42 2.26
N LEU A 98 16.89 2.71 2.47
CA LEU A 98 17.85 3.63 3.08
C LEU A 98 18.18 3.32 4.55
N LYS A 99 17.26 2.73 5.31
CA LYS A 99 17.54 2.29 6.70
C LYS A 99 18.63 1.23 6.79
N GLN A 100 18.86 0.47 5.73
CA GLN A 100 19.91 -0.55 5.69
C GLN A 100 21.31 0.04 5.51
N LEU A 101 21.40 1.31 5.12
CA LEU A 101 22.65 2.04 5.07
C LEU A 101 23.03 2.47 6.51
N THR A 102 23.93 1.72 7.12
CA THR A 102 24.54 2.08 8.40
C THR A 102 25.42 3.32 8.24
N ASP A 103 25.76 4.01 9.36
CA ASP A 103 26.58 5.23 9.38
C ASP A 103 28.08 5.00 9.02
N GLY A 104 28.39 3.85 8.39
CA GLY A 104 29.75 3.50 7.95
C GLY A 104 30.07 3.96 6.51
N PRO A 105 31.33 3.85 6.09
CA PRO A 105 31.75 4.16 4.72
C PRO A 105 31.02 3.25 3.73
N ILE A 106 30.40 3.82 2.72
CA ILE A 106 29.65 3.10 1.69
C ILE A 106 30.61 2.59 0.64
N SER A 107 30.77 1.26 0.54
CA SER A 107 31.50 0.61 -0.54
C SER A 107 30.57 0.30 -1.73
N LEU A 108 31.14 0.00 -2.90
CA LEU A 108 30.36 -0.47 -4.05
C LEU A 108 29.57 -1.74 -3.73
N ALA A 109 30.11 -2.67 -2.94
CA ALA A 109 29.43 -3.89 -2.53
C ALA A 109 28.24 -3.60 -1.60
N THR A 110 28.39 -2.66 -0.65
CA THR A 110 27.27 -2.22 0.21
C THR A 110 26.18 -1.55 -0.62
N TRP A 111 26.58 -0.74 -1.59
CA TRP A 111 25.65 -0.10 -2.51
C TRP A 111 24.91 -1.10 -3.39
N GLU A 112 25.59 -2.09 -3.95
CA GLU A 112 24.98 -3.16 -4.75
C GLU A 112 23.92 -3.92 -3.95
N SER A 113 24.23 -4.28 -2.70
CA SER A 113 23.27 -4.93 -1.79
C SER A 113 22.05 -4.06 -1.50
N LEU A 114 22.24 -2.75 -1.31
CA LEU A 114 21.15 -1.80 -1.16
C LEU A 114 20.26 -1.77 -2.41
N VAL A 115 20.87 -1.61 -3.59
CA VAL A 115 20.13 -1.55 -4.86
C VAL A 115 19.37 -2.87 -5.11
N ASP A 116 19.97 -4.03 -4.79
CA ASP A 116 19.27 -5.32 -4.91
C ASP A 116 18.06 -5.42 -3.96
N THR A 117 18.19 -4.94 -2.72
CA THR A 117 17.09 -4.91 -1.76
C THR A 117 15.94 -4.02 -2.26
N VAL A 118 16.27 -2.79 -2.69
CA VAL A 118 15.27 -1.85 -3.22
C VAL A 118 14.63 -2.41 -4.48
N LEU A 119 15.42 -2.99 -5.39
CA LEU A 119 14.91 -3.67 -6.60
C LEU A 119 13.93 -4.78 -6.24
N GLY A 120 14.26 -5.64 -5.28
CA GLY A 120 13.39 -6.71 -4.81
C GLY A 120 12.03 -6.19 -4.31
N GLN A 121 12.06 -5.11 -3.52
CA GLN A 121 10.85 -4.46 -3.01
C GLN A 121 10.02 -3.81 -4.13
N MET A 122 10.68 -3.10 -5.06
CA MET A 122 10.03 -2.48 -6.22
C MET A 122 9.34 -3.55 -7.10
N LEU A 123 10.01 -4.66 -7.37
CA LEU A 123 9.46 -5.77 -8.14
C LEU A 123 8.27 -6.43 -7.44
N ALA A 124 8.34 -6.63 -6.12
CA ALA A 124 7.24 -7.15 -5.33
C ALA A 124 6.00 -6.24 -5.36
N GLN A 125 6.21 -4.93 -5.53
CA GLN A 125 5.15 -3.92 -5.57
C GLN A 125 5.00 -3.27 -6.96
N ARG A 126 5.37 -3.96 -8.03
CA ARG A 126 5.39 -3.43 -9.41
C ARG A 126 4.11 -2.71 -9.81
N LYS A 127 2.95 -3.19 -9.36
CA LYS A 127 1.66 -2.55 -9.61
C LYS A 127 1.59 -1.11 -9.08
N LEU A 128 2.22 -0.80 -7.93
CA LEU A 128 2.25 0.57 -7.39
C LEU A 128 3.02 1.52 -8.32
N PHE A 129 4.14 1.09 -8.85
CA PHE A 129 4.94 1.90 -9.76
C PHE A 129 4.23 2.13 -11.08
N LEU A 130 3.56 1.10 -11.62
CA LEU A 130 2.73 1.22 -12.82
C LEU A 130 1.54 2.16 -12.59
N MET A 131 0.88 2.07 -11.43
CA MET A 131 -0.19 2.99 -11.05
C MET A 131 0.32 4.44 -10.98
N HIS A 132 1.48 4.67 -10.36
CA HIS A 132 2.08 5.99 -10.25
C HIS A 132 2.35 6.59 -11.64
N GLU A 133 3.00 5.84 -12.53
CA GLU A 133 3.30 6.28 -13.89
C GLU A 133 2.02 6.69 -14.65
N ARG A 134 1.01 5.84 -14.63
CA ARG A 134 -0.27 6.10 -15.32
C ARG A 134 -1.08 7.26 -14.74
N ASN A 135 -0.84 7.63 -13.49
CA ASN A 135 -1.61 8.67 -12.79
C ASN A 135 -0.77 9.89 -12.37
N GLN A 136 0.41 10.08 -12.98
CA GLN A 136 1.36 11.13 -12.64
C GLN A 136 0.71 12.53 -12.64
N ALA A 137 -0.08 12.86 -13.67
CA ALA A 137 -0.76 14.15 -13.75
C ALA A 137 -1.79 14.40 -12.62
N ALA A 138 -2.40 13.34 -12.08
CA ALA A 138 -3.29 13.45 -10.92
C ALA A 138 -2.47 13.63 -9.64
N LEU A 139 -1.36 12.90 -9.49
CA LEU A 139 -0.45 13.02 -8.34
C LEU A 139 0.18 14.40 -8.25
N GLU A 140 0.62 14.99 -9.37
CA GLU A 140 1.18 16.34 -9.40
C GLU A 140 0.21 17.42 -8.87
N LYS A 141 -1.10 17.23 -9.05
CA LYS A 141 -2.13 18.14 -8.51
C LYS A 141 -2.36 17.97 -7.00
N LEU A 142 -1.96 16.82 -6.44
CA LEU A 142 -2.20 16.47 -5.05
C LEU A 142 -1.03 16.83 -4.12
N HIS A 143 0.00 17.53 -4.61
CA HIS A 143 1.17 17.92 -3.82
C HIS A 143 0.73 18.62 -2.53
N ARG A 144 0.92 17.95 -1.40
CA ARG A 144 0.71 18.46 -0.05
C ARG A 144 2.06 18.68 0.62
N LYS A 145 2.18 19.69 1.49
CA LYS A 145 3.44 20.03 2.18
C LYS A 145 4.09 18.86 2.91
N ASP A 146 3.28 17.94 3.46
CA ASP A 146 3.80 16.77 4.18
C ASP A 146 4.45 15.76 3.24
N HIS A 147 3.94 15.63 2.01
CA HIS A 147 4.52 14.79 0.97
C HIS A 147 5.86 15.34 0.48
N ASP A 148 5.97 16.66 0.29
CA ASP A 148 7.21 17.29 -0.15
C ASP A 148 8.34 17.06 0.86
N ALA A 149 8.06 17.10 2.17
CA ALA A 149 9.04 16.86 3.22
C ALA A 149 9.62 15.43 3.20
N GLU A 150 8.79 14.41 2.93
CA GLU A 150 9.25 13.02 2.84
C GLU A 150 10.06 12.74 1.56
N HIS A 151 9.67 13.36 0.47
CA HIS A 151 10.44 13.32 -0.78
C HIS A 151 11.81 13.95 -0.59
N ASP A 152 11.87 15.08 0.09
CA ASP A 152 13.11 15.80 0.37
C ASP A 152 14.07 14.97 1.22
N ASP A 153 13.60 14.24 2.21
CA ASP A 153 14.43 13.40 3.08
C ASP A 153 15.15 12.28 2.30
N ILE A 154 14.41 11.53 1.48
CA ILE A 154 14.97 10.46 0.64
C ILE A 154 15.98 11.02 -0.37
N GLN A 155 15.62 12.10 -1.07
CA GLN A 155 16.51 12.75 -2.02
C GLN A 155 17.73 13.34 -1.35
N GLN A 156 17.58 13.96 -0.18
CA GLN A 156 18.70 14.53 0.56
C GLN A 156 19.68 13.44 0.99
N ARG A 157 19.19 12.32 1.51
CA ARG A 157 20.05 11.19 1.89
C ARG A 157 20.82 10.62 0.70
N PHE A 158 20.14 10.42 -0.42
CA PHE A 158 20.77 9.97 -1.66
C PHE A 158 21.87 10.95 -2.13
N ARG A 159 21.58 12.25 -2.12
CA ARG A 159 22.57 13.29 -2.46
C ARG A 159 23.76 13.31 -1.51
N GLN A 160 23.55 13.15 -0.21
CA GLN A 160 24.64 13.08 0.78
C GLN A 160 25.60 11.94 0.48
N ILE A 161 25.08 10.74 0.17
CA ILE A 161 25.90 9.59 -0.20
C ILE A 161 26.71 9.87 -1.45
N LEU A 162 26.10 10.38 -2.50
CA LEU A 162 26.77 10.69 -3.76
C LEU A 162 27.70 11.92 -3.68
N ALA A 163 27.57 12.74 -2.66
CA ALA A 163 28.46 13.89 -2.42
C ALA A 163 29.65 13.56 -1.51
N ASP A 164 29.75 12.34 -0.95
CA ASP A 164 30.81 11.95 -0.03
C ASP A 164 32.20 11.99 -0.74
N PRO A 165 33.13 12.87 -0.30
CA PRO A 165 34.45 12.97 -0.91
C PRO A 165 35.33 11.75 -0.66
N ALA A 166 34.99 10.88 0.28
CA ALA A 166 35.68 9.61 0.53
C ALA A 166 35.46 8.60 -0.61
N ILE A 167 34.37 8.75 -1.39
CA ILE A 167 34.05 7.90 -2.53
C ILE A 167 34.61 8.55 -3.81
N SER A 168 35.35 7.79 -4.64
CA SER A 168 35.89 8.31 -5.90
C SER A 168 34.76 8.84 -6.80
N LEU A 169 35.05 9.86 -7.63
CA LEU A 169 34.08 10.38 -8.59
C LEU A 169 33.55 9.27 -9.52
N ARG A 170 34.45 8.38 -9.96
CA ARG A 170 34.12 7.23 -10.80
C ARG A 170 33.05 6.34 -10.10
N ASP A 171 33.27 6.02 -8.84
CA ASP A 171 32.35 5.13 -8.10
C ASP A 171 31.02 5.83 -7.80
N ARG A 172 31.02 7.12 -7.47
CA ARG A 172 29.79 7.91 -7.32
C ARG A 172 28.94 7.92 -8.60
N VAL A 173 29.57 8.06 -9.77
CA VAL A 173 28.87 7.99 -11.06
C VAL A 173 28.29 6.60 -11.29
N ARG A 174 29.04 5.52 -11.00
CA ARG A 174 28.56 4.13 -11.12
C ARG A 174 27.41 3.84 -10.17
N MET A 175 27.50 4.30 -8.92
CA MET A 175 26.42 4.19 -7.93
C MET A 175 25.14 4.89 -8.42
N ALA A 176 25.25 6.13 -8.87
CA ALA A 176 24.10 6.87 -9.41
C ALA A 176 23.51 6.20 -10.66
N SER A 177 24.37 5.70 -11.57
CA SER A 177 23.93 5.05 -12.81
C SER A 177 23.23 3.72 -12.54
N SER A 178 23.72 2.91 -11.61
CA SER A 178 23.09 1.64 -11.24
C SER A 178 21.71 1.83 -10.65
N PHE A 179 21.53 2.81 -9.77
CA PHE A 179 20.22 3.17 -9.24
C PHE A 179 19.30 3.74 -10.34
N GLY A 180 19.84 4.63 -11.19
CA GLY A 180 19.12 5.20 -12.32
C GLY A 180 18.62 4.16 -13.31
N ALA A 181 19.39 3.09 -13.57
CA ALA A 181 18.98 2.00 -14.44
C ALA A 181 17.74 1.27 -13.90
N VAL A 182 17.72 0.93 -12.61
CA VAL A 182 16.55 0.31 -11.96
C VAL A 182 15.35 1.25 -11.97
N PHE A 183 15.56 2.51 -11.55
CA PHE A 183 14.51 3.50 -11.48
C PHE A 183 13.87 3.78 -12.84
N SER A 184 14.66 3.96 -13.90
CA SER A 184 14.15 4.26 -15.24
C SER A 184 13.28 3.12 -15.79
N VAL A 185 13.69 1.88 -15.60
CA VAL A 185 12.95 0.70 -16.11
C VAL A 185 11.66 0.46 -15.33
N LEU A 186 11.67 0.61 -14.00
CA LEU A 186 10.51 0.26 -13.18
C LEU A 186 9.56 1.43 -12.93
N PHE A 187 10.05 2.67 -12.98
CA PHE A 187 9.31 3.86 -12.59
C PHE A 187 8.95 4.78 -13.77
N MET A 188 9.83 4.87 -14.79
CA MET A 188 9.59 5.77 -15.94
C MET A 188 9.14 5.05 -17.21
N ALA A 189 9.36 3.76 -17.32
CA ALA A 189 9.04 2.96 -18.51
C ALA A 189 8.45 1.59 -18.15
N GLY A 190 7.76 1.49 -17.01
CA GLY A 190 7.23 0.23 -16.49
C GLY A 190 6.21 -0.45 -17.41
N ASP A 191 5.44 0.32 -18.16
CA ASP A 191 4.48 -0.12 -19.17
C ASP A 191 5.17 -0.81 -20.38
N ALA A 192 6.35 -0.33 -20.79
CA ALA A 192 7.12 -0.93 -21.87
C ALA A 192 7.55 -2.39 -21.56
N PHE A 193 7.59 -2.77 -20.29
CA PHE A 193 7.97 -4.09 -19.80
C PHE A 193 6.80 -4.88 -19.19
N GLU A 194 5.55 -4.47 -19.42
CA GLU A 194 4.35 -5.06 -18.80
C GLU A 194 4.21 -6.56 -19.13
N GLY A 195 4.60 -6.99 -20.32
CA GLY A 195 4.58 -8.39 -20.76
C GLY A 195 5.70 -9.27 -20.19
N THR A 196 6.70 -8.68 -19.49
CA THR A 196 7.85 -9.39 -18.96
C THR A 196 7.56 -9.90 -17.55
N THR A 197 7.95 -11.15 -17.24
CA THR A 197 7.78 -11.67 -15.89
C THR A 197 8.66 -10.93 -14.88
N THR A 198 8.19 -10.83 -13.64
CA THR A 198 8.95 -10.20 -12.55
C THR A 198 10.30 -10.87 -12.33
N GLN A 199 10.36 -12.19 -12.49
CA GLN A 199 11.61 -12.96 -12.35
C GLN A 199 12.62 -12.62 -13.46
N GLU A 200 12.19 -12.58 -14.70
CA GLU A 200 13.04 -12.26 -15.86
C GLU A 200 13.55 -10.83 -15.79
N LEU A 201 12.64 -9.86 -15.58
CA LEU A 201 13.00 -8.45 -15.45
C LEU A 201 13.96 -8.21 -14.28
N GLY A 202 13.68 -8.86 -13.14
CA GLY A 202 14.56 -8.78 -11.96
C GLY A 202 15.93 -9.38 -12.19
N GLY A 203 16.04 -10.48 -12.92
CA GLY A 203 17.32 -11.09 -13.30
C GLY A 203 18.16 -10.17 -14.18
N LEU A 204 17.53 -9.60 -15.22
CA LEU A 204 18.21 -8.66 -16.12
C LEU A 204 18.65 -7.39 -15.42
N LEU A 205 17.82 -6.83 -14.54
CA LEU A 205 18.18 -5.62 -13.79
C LEU A 205 19.32 -5.87 -12.80
N ARG A 206 19.34 -7.01 -12.09
CA ARG A 206 20.46 -7.38 -11.22
C ARG A 206 21.76 -7.51 -12.01
N GLN A 207 21.73 -8.18 -13.16
CA GLN A 207 22.89 -8.29 -14.01
C GLN A 207 23.38 -6.91 -14.49
N THR A 208 22.47 -6.04 -14.92
CA THR A 208 22.80 -4.67 -15.34
C THR A 208 23.44 -3.87 -14.21
N VAL A 209 22.91 -3.94 -13.00
CA VAL A 209 23.48 -3.28 -11.80
C VAL A 209 24.88 -3.81 -11.52
N HIS A 210 25.05 -5.13 -11.54
CA HIS A 210 26.36 -5.77 -11.36
C HIS A 210 27.37 -5.29 -12.40
N ASP A 211 27.03 -5.29 -13.67
CA ASP A 211 27.91 -4.87 -14.78
C ASP A 211 28.32 -3.38 -14.65
N ILE A 212 27.39 -2.52 -14.22
CA ILE A 212 27.69 -1.10 -13.96
C ILE A 212 28.65 -0.96 -12.76
N LEU A 213 28.53 -1.76 -11.73
CA LEU A 213 29.31 -1.70 -10.49
C LEU A 213 30.61 -2.52 -10.56
N ALA A 214 30.76 -3.44 -11.51
CA ALA A 214 31.97 -4.26 -11.70
C ALA A 214 33.23 -3.39 -11.98
N PRO A 215 34.41 -3.76 -11.49
CA PRO A 215 35.66 -2.97 -11.58
C PRO A 215 36.05 -2.53 -13.00
#